data_bbb013d866ae902f9594faa4a3cb1e54
#
_entry.id   bbb013d866ae902f9594faa4a3cb1e54
#
_cell.length_a   1.000
_cell.length_b   1.000
_cell.length_c   1.000
_cell.angle_alpha   90.00
_cell.angle_beta   90.00
_cell.angle_gamma   90.00
#
_symmetry.space_group_name_H-M   'P 1'
#
loop_
_entity.id
_entity.type
_entity.pdbx_description
1 polymer ?
#
loop_
_entity_poly.entity_id
_entity_poly.type
_entity_poly.pdbx_seq_one_letter_code
_entity_poly.pdbx_strand_id
1 'polypeptide(L)'
;LASAVCGLCLYASFAPLRWWFLAPVGVAVLVAALRGRRPRAAFGTGFLAGLAFFGLLVDWASESTGTWVARAGLGAVLALYTAAMALVWRELFESLGDRPLLLAPALATVWVAVEQLRGAWPLGGMPWGTLAFGQVDGPLLRLAPYGSSQAVGFAVVAAGVLLEAAVRVARRGGKASAIGASACCLAAAGLVFGPLFLPLPPVSAGTGTVAVGFVQGRIPAKSEVSGRLRALTVTENLAAATRRLEGRGADLVLWPESASDLDAHTDPDAGAVVEEASRRLGVPLLLGTQRYPGDYRYNDYIAWLPDRGPSGRYTKQHPVPFGEYMPARGFFRLFTSAVDQIYLDMRAGSGPALLDVNAGGRRLRVAVPICFEIGYEGIVNEAVRKGAQFIAVPTNNASFGHSAESRQQFDMTRFLSAETGRTAIQVSTVGVSGVAEPDGRVHHMTEPWRPEARLARVALRSGTTPATRVHGYAAAFYLAGAALGGLALAQGLNRPGGNGKRREKGGR
;
A
#
# COMPACT_ATOMS: atom_id res chain seq x y z
N LEU A 1 -22.93 0.80 16.59
CA LEU A 1 -22.60 2.18 16.23
C LEU A 1 -21.09 2.44 16.37
N ALA A 2 -20.47 2.22 17.55
CA ALA A 2 -19.05 2.51 17.76
C ALA A 2 -18.11 1.81 16.74
N SER A 3 -18.38 0.55 16.40
CA SER A 3 -17.63 -0.19 15.38
C SER A 3 -17.69 0.50 14.00
N ALA A 4 -18.88 0.96 13.60
CA ALA A 4 -19.03 1.68 12.35
C ALA A 4 -18.29 3.02 12.36
N VAL A 5 -18.38 3.79 13.46
CA VAL A 5 -17.64 5.04 13.62
C VAL A 5 -16.12 4.80 13.55
N CYS A 6 -15.61 3.75 14.21
CA CYS A 6 -14.21 3.35 14.09
C CYS A 6 -13.82 3.12 12.63
N GLY A 7 -14.56 2.25 11.93
CA GLY A 7 -14.26 1.93 10.53
C GLY A 7 -14.32 3.13 9.61
N LEU A 8 -15.30 4.02 9.80
CA LEU A 8 -15.41 5.29 9.06
C LEU A 8 -14.23 6.23 9.32
N CYS A 9 -13.80 6.37 10.59
CA CYS A 9 -12.62 7.18 10.93
C CYS A 9 -11.34 6.63 10.27
N LEU A 10 -11.15 5.30 10.31
CA LEU A 10 -10.02 4.65 9.66
C LEU A 10 -10.06 4.86 8.14
N TYR A 11 -11.20 4.63 7.50
CA TYR A 11 -11.38 4.88 6.06
C TYR A 11 -11.09 6.34 5.69
N ALA A 12 -11.62 7.29 6.46
CA ALA A 12 -11.45 8.71 6.19
C ALA A 12 -10.00 9.19 6.26
N SER A 13 -9.11 8.42 6.90
CA SER A 13 -7.67 8.73 6.90
C SER A 13 -6.97 8.40 5.58
N PHE A 14 -7.61 7.64 4.68
CA PHE A 14 -7.08 7.30 3.36
C PHE A 14 -7.66 8.20 2.26
N ALA A 15 -7.05 8.13 1.06
CA ALA A 15 -7.65 8.75 -0.12
C ALA A 15 -9.05 8.18 -0.38
N PRO A 16 -10.01 9.01 -0.81
CA PRO A 16 -9.84 10.38 -1.30
C PRO A 16 -9.82 11.47 -0.22
N LEU A 17 -10.21 11.17 1.04
CA LEU A 17 -10.39 12.18 2.10
C LEU A 17 -9.07 12.61 2.75
N ARG A 18 -8.18 11.66 3.05
CA ARG A 18 -6.86 11.90 3.66
C ARG A 18 -6.90 12.67 4.99
N TRP A 19 -7.97 12.50 5.78
CA TRP A 19 -8.09 13.07 7.12
C TRP A 19 -7.27 12.27 8.12
N TRP A 20 -5.95 12.31 7.96
CA TRP A 20 -4.97 11.50 8.69
C TRP A 20 -5.19 11.46 10.21
N PHE A 21 -5.64 12.57 10.80
CA PHE A 21 -5.90 12.71 12.23
C PHE A 21 -7.07 11.86 12.73
N LEU A 22 -7.92 11.34 11.84
CA LEU A 22 -9.00 10.44 12.22
C LEU A 22 -8.54 9.01 12.48
N ALA A 23 -7.37 8.58 12.02
CA ALA A 23 -6.87 7.24 12.30
C ALA A 23 -6.68 6.98 13.81
N PRO A 24 -5.95 7.80 14.59
CA PRO A 24 -5.87 7.61 16.04
C PRO A 24 -7.22 7.78 16.75
N VAL A 25 -8.13 8.62 16.24
CA VAL A 25 -9.50 8.73 16.79
C VAL A 25 -10.28 7.43 16.57
N GLY A 26 -10.22 6.84 15.37
CA GLY A 26 -10.84 5.55 15.09
C GLY A 26 -10.33 4.44 16.01
N VAL A 27 -9.01 4.40 16.24
CA VAL A 27 -8.40 3.46 17.20
C VAL A 27 -8.93 3.72 18.62
N ALA A 28 -9.01 4.97 19.08
CA ALA A 28 -9.55 5.31 20.40
C ALA A 28 -11.00 4.82 20.57
N VAL A 29 -11.83 4.98 19.54
CA VAL A 29 -13.21 4.47 19.52
C VAL A 29 -13.24 2.94 19.60
N LEU A 30 -12.36 2.24 18.87
CA LEU A 30 -12.27 0.79 18.92
C LEU A 30 -11.85 0.29 20.31
N VAL A 31 -10.83 0.91 20.91
CA VAL A 31 -10.38 0.62 22.28
C VAL A 31 -11.52 0.76 23.28
N ALA A 32 -12.24 1.89 23.23
CA ALA A 32 -13.40 2.13 24.10
C ALA A 32 -14.52 1.10 23.89
N ALA A 33 -14.77 0.71 22.64
CA ALA A 33 -15.81 -0.25 22.30
C ALA A 33 -15.50 -1.69 22.74
N LEU A 34 -14.21 -2.06 22.85
CA LEU A 34 -13.78 -3.41 23.22
C LEU A 34 -13.68 -3.63 24.72
N ARG A 35 -13.53 -2.57 25.53
CA ARG A 35 -13.40 -2.70 26.99
C ARG A 35 -14.58 -3.42 27.62
N GLY A 36 -14.30 -4.39 28.49
CA GLY A 36 -15.29 -5.17 29.25
C GLY A 36 -16.18 -6.07 28.38
N ARG A 37 -15.85 -6.25 27.08
CA ARG A 37 -16.62 -7.14 26.20
C ARG A 37 -16.30 -8.60 26.45
N ARG A 38 -17.33 -9.45 26.33
CA ARG A 38 -17.15 -10.90 26.26
C ARG A 38 -16.49 -11.28 24.93
N PRO A 39 -15.77 -12.42 24.82
CA PRO A 39 -15.02 -12.80 23.63
C PRO A 39 -15.84 -12.72 22.32
N ARG A 40 -17.05 -13.29 22.31
CA ARG A 40 -17.93 -13.24 21.13
C ARG A 40 -18.30 -11.81 20.73
N ALA A 41 -18.55 -10.94 21.71
CA ALA A 41 -18.87 -9.53 21.44
C ALA A 41 -17.63 -8.74 20.99
N ALA A 42 -16.44 -9.04 21.52
CA ALA A 42 -15.19 -8.45 21.08
C ALA A 42 -14.89 -8.84 19.63
N PHE A 43 -15.00 -10.12 19.26
CA PHE A 43 -14.89 -10.58 17.88
C PHE A 43 -15.85 -9.84 16.94
N GLY A 44 -17.15 -9.80 17.28
CA GLY A 44 -18.15 -9.10 16.48
C GLY A 44 -17.89 -7.59 16.36
N THR A 45 -17.40 -6.93 17.44
CA THR A 45 -17.01 -5.52 17.43
C THR A 45 -15.85 -5.28 16.47
N GLY A 46 -14.80 -6.10 16.53
CA GLY A 46 -13.66 -6.03 15.63
C GLY A 46 -14.04 -6.33 14.19
N PHE A 47 -14.86 -7.36 13.96
CA PHE A 47 -15.36 -7.71 12.63
C PHE A 47 -16.14 -6.57 11.98
N LEU A 48 -17.10 -5.98 12.71
CA LEU A 48 -17.91 -4.87 12.19
C LEU A 48 -17.07 -3.60 11.96
N ALA A 49 -16.07 -3.33 12.79
CA ALA A 49 -15.14 -2.22 12.57
C ALA A 49 -14.29 -2.45 11.32
N GLY A 50 -13.73 -3.66 11.16
CA GLY A 50 -12.98 -4.05 9.97
C GLY A 50 -13.84 -4.03 8.70
N LEU A 51 -15.07 -4.53 8.76
CA LEU A 51 -15.98 -4.53 7.63
C LEU A 51 -16.36 -3.10 7.19
N ALA A 52 -16.61 -2.20 8.15
CA ALA A 52 -16.87 -0.79 7.85
C ALA A 52 -15.63 -0.10 7.25
N PHE A 53 -14.43 -0.44 7.71
CA PHE A 53 -13.18 0.11 7.19
C PHE A 53 -12.86 -0.45 5.79
N PHE A 54 -12.66 -1.76 5.71
CA PHE A 54 -12.21 -2.40 4.46
C PHE A 54 -13.31 -2.42 3.40
N GLY A 55 -14.58 -2.60 3.78
CA GLY A 55 -15.68 -2.57 2.84
C GLY A 55 -15.82 -1.24 2.09
N LEU A 56 -15.34 -0.12 2.67
CA LEU A 56 -15.25 1.16 1.99
C LEU A 56 -13.93 1.33 1.25
N LEU A 57 -12.81 0.89 1.85
CA LEU A 57 -11.48 1.08 1.30
C LEU A 57 -11.25 0.32 0.00
N VAL A 58 -11.84 -0.87 -0.13
CA VAL A 58 -11.68 -1.75 -1.31
C VAL A 58 -12.89 -1.67 -2.25
N ASP A 59 -13.52 -0.50 -2.39
CA ASP A 59 -14.64 -0.26 -3.30
C ASP A 59 -14.28 -0.58 -4.76
N TRP A 60 -13.02 -0.35 -5.12
CA TRP A 60 -12.44 -0.67 -6.41
C TRP A 60 -12.53 -2.17 -6.81
N ALA A 61 -12.69 -3.08 -5.84
CA ALA A 61 -12.90 -4.49 -6.14
C ALA A 61 -14.25 -4.75 -6.84
N SER A 62 -15.27 -3.91 -6.59
CA SER A 62 -16.52 -3.95 -7.34
C SER A 62 -16.32 -3.49 -8.78
N GLU A 63 -15.57 -2.41 -8.99
CA GLU A 63 -15.28 -1.87 -10.31
C GLU A 63 -14.49 -2.87 -11.17
N SER A 64 -13.44 -3.47 -10.59
CA SER A 64 -12.55 -4.37 -11.33
C SER A 64 -13.23 -5.68 -11.76
N THR A 65 -14.19 -6.18 -10.98
CA THR A 65 -14.89 -7.45 -11.25
C THR A 65 -16.29 -7.29 -11.81
N GLY A 66 -16.84 -6.07 -11.80
CA GLY A 66 -18.23 -5.80 -12.20
C GLY A 66 -19.27 -6.33 -11.20
N THR A 67 -18.86 -6.74 -9.98
CA THR A 67 -19.78 -7.29 -8.97
C THR A 67 -19.44 -6.84 -7.55
N TRP A 68 -20.48 -6.47 -6.79
CA TRP A 68 -20.34 -6.13 -5.38
C TRP A 68 -19.87 -7.30 -4.50
N VAL A 69 -20.04 -8.55 -4.98
CA VAL A 69 -19.66 -9.77 -4.24
C VAL A 69 -18.17 -9.81 -3.97
N ALA A 70 -17.34 -9.38 -4.93
CA ALA A 70 -15.89 -9.33 -4.77
C ALA A 70 -15.48 -8.35 -3.65
N ARG A 71 -16.09 -7.16 -3.60
CA ARG A 71 -15.89 -6.17 -2.54
C ARG A 71 -16.32 -6.70 -1.18
N ALA A 72 -17.51 -7.30 -1.11
CA ALA A 72 -18.03 -7.86 0.13
C ALA A 72 -17.17 -9.01 0.65
N GLY A 73 -16.78 -9.93 -0.23
CA GLY A 73 -15.90 -11.06 0.09
C GLY A 73 -14.52 -10.62 0.57
N LEU A 74 -13.85 -9.74 -0.17
CA LEU A 74 -12.55 -9.20 0.20
C LEU A 74 -12.64 -8.41 1.51
N GLY A 75 -13.62 -7.52 1.65
CA GLY A 75 -13.85 -6.76 2.88
C GLY A 75 -14.10 -7.64 4.10
N ALA A 76 -14.89 -8.72 3.95
CA ALA A 76 -15.14 -9.68 5.02
C ALA A 76 -13.87 -10.45 5.43
N VAL A 77 -13.08 -10.93 4.46
CA VAL A 77 -11.79 -11.60 4.74
C VAL A 77 -10.84 -10.67 5.48
N LEU A 78 -10.71 -9.43 5.05
CA LEU A 78 -9.86 -8.44 5.72
C LEU A 78 -10.39 -8.09 7.12
N ALA A 79 -11.71 -8.04 7.31
CA ALA A 79 -12.34 -7.81 8.61
C ALA A 79 -12.06 -8.93 9.63
N LEU A 80 -11.81 -10.18 9.20
CA LEU A 80 -11.44 -11.28 10.10
C LEU A 80 -10.12 -11.02 10.82
N TYR A 81 -9.16 -10.33 10.18
CA TYR A 81 -7.92 -9.92 10.85
C TYR A 81 -8.18 -8.95 12.00
N THR A 82 -9.05 -7.96 11.79
CA THR A 82 -9.44 -7.02 12.84
C THR A 82 -10.24 -7.71 13.95
N ALA A 83 -11.06 -8.70 13.60
CA ALA A 83 -11.81 -9.50 14.57
C ALA A 83 -10.89 -10.36 15.44
N ALA A 84 -9.92 -11.03 14.84
CA ALA A 84 -8.91 -11.81 15.57
C ALA A 84 -8.05 -10.92 16.48
N MET A 85 -7.61 -9.76 15.96
CA MET A 85 -6.90 -8.76 16.75
C MET A 85 -7.72 -8.29 17.96
N ALA A 86 -9.01 -8.04 17.79
CA ALA A 86 -9.89 -7.60 18.87
C ALA A 86 -9.99 -8.61 20.02
N LEU A 87 -9.90 -9.92 19.73
CA LEU A 87 -9.82 -10.96 20.77
C LEU A 87 -8.53 -10.84 21.58
N VAL A 88 -7.39 -10.67 20.90
CA VAL A 88 -6.10 -10.50 21.58
C VAL A 88 -6.09 -9.22 22.41
N TRP A 89 -6.61 -8.11 21.89
CA TRP A 89 -6.71 -6.85 22.62
C TRP A 89 -7.59 -6.98 23.88
N ARG A 90 -8.70 -7.69 23.76
CA ARG A 90 -9.57 -7.97 24.92
C ARG A 90 -8.80 -8.69 26.03
N GLU A 91 -8.00 -9.72 25.72
CA GLU A 91 -7.21 -10.42 26.72
C GLU A 91 -6.12 -9.53 27.34
N LEU A 92 -5.50 -8.65 26.54
CA LEU A 92 -4.53 -7.68 27.04
C LEU A 92 -5.17 -6.65 27.98
N PHE A 93 -6.40 -6.19 27.75
CA PHE A 93 -7.11 -5.33 28.70
C PHE A 93 -7.32 -6.01 30.07
N GLU A 94 -7.68 -7.28 30.05
CA GLU A 94 -7.88 -8.07 31.26
C GLU A 94 -6.58 -8.35 32.02
N SER A 95 -5.48 -8.53 31.28
CA SER A 95 -4.17 -8.89 31.85
C SER A 95 -3.39 -7.68 32.36
N LEU A 96 -3.37 -6.59 31.61
CA LEU A 96 -2.60 -5.39 31.93
C LEU A 96 -3.39 -4.37 32.75
N GLY A 97 -4.73 -4.55 32.83
CA GLY A 97 -5.62 -3.62 33.52
C GLY A 97 -5.60 -2.22 32.90
N ASP A 98 -5.90 -1.21 33.75
CA ASP A 98 -6.03 0.19 33.35
C ASP A 98 -4.69 0.94 33.34
N ARG A 99 -3.63 0.36 32.76
CA ARG A 99 -2.28 0.93 32.71
C ARG A 99 -1.96 1.43 31.29
N PRO A 100 -2.25 2.71 30.94
CA PRO A 100 -2.14 3.19 29.56
C PRO A 100 -0.72 3.09 28.99
N LEU A 101 0.31 3.28 29.82
CA LEU A 101 1.72 3.17 29.40
C LEU A 101 2.15 1.74 29.04
N LEU A 102 1.46 0.72 29.52
CA LEU A 102 1.67 -0.67 29.13
C LEU A 102 0.75 -1.08 27.99
N LEU A 103 -0.50 -0.62 28.03
CA LEU A 103 -1.49 -0.94 27.00
C LEU A 103 -1.14 -0.33 25.64
N ALA A 104 -0.68 0.92 25.59
CA ALA A 104 -0.40 1.59 24.34
C ALA A 104 0.64 0.81 23.50
N PRO A 105 1.84 0.48 23.98
CA PRO A 105 2.79 -0.29 23.20
C PRO A 105 2.31 -1.73 22.92
N ALA A 106 1.62 -2.38 23.87
CA ALA A 106 1.15 -3.75 23.68
C ALA A 106 0.12 -3.85 22.57
N LEU A 107 -0.91 -2.99 22.57
CA LEU A 107 -1.95 -2.98 21.56
C LEU A 107 -1.40 -2.54 20.18
N ALA A 108 -0.49 -1.56 20.16
CA ALA A 108 0.17 -1.12 18.95
C ALA A 108 1.02 -2.22 18.29
N THR A 109 1.78 -2.98 19.11
CA THR A 109 2.56 -4.11 18.60
C THR A 109 1.66 -5.19 17.98
N VAL A 110 0.54 -5.53 18.63
CA VAL A 110 -0.41 -6.52 18.09
C VAL A 110 -1.02 -6.02 16.78
N TRP A 111 -1.39 -4.74 16.71
CA TRP A 111 -1.94 -4.16 15.46
C TRP A 111 -0.94 -4.31 14.31
N VAL A 112 0.30 -3.84 14.52
CA VAL A 112 1.35 -3.91 13.49
C VAL A 112 1.63 -5.35 13.09
N ALA A 113 1.68 -6.29 14.05
CA ALA A 113 1.88 -7.71 13.75
C ALA A 113 0.74 -8.26 12.85
N VAL A 114 -0.50 -7.89 13.13
CA VAL A 114 -1.66 -8.30 12.32
C VAL A 114 -1.64 -7.66 10.94
N GLU A 115 -1.24 -6.38 10.81
CA GLU A 115 -1.04 -5.74 9.50
C GLU A 115 0.03 -6.46 8.67
N GLN A 116 1.16 -6.81 9.28
CA GLN A 116 2.23 -7.54 8.61
C GLN A 116 1.76 -8.94 8.17
N LEU A 117 1.04 -9.67 9.04
CA LEU A 117 0.45 -10.96 8.70
C LEU A 117 -0.50 -10.83 7.50
N ARG A 118 -1.40 -9.85 7.54
CA ARG A 118 -2.35 -9.56 6.45
C ARG A 118 -1.62 -9.19 5.16
N GLY A 119 -0.51 -8.45 5.26
CA GLY A 119 0.34 -8.07 4.13
C GLY A 119 1.16 -9.23 3.52
N ALA A 120 1.20 -10.41 4.20
CA ALA A 120 2.00 -11.55 3.76
C ALA A 120 1.17 -12.82 3.47
N TRP A 121 0.01 -12.99 4.06
CA TRP A 121 -0.79 -14.22 4.01
C TRP A 121 -2.29 -13.91 4.02
N PRO A 122 -3.15 -14.70 3.33
CA PRO A 122 -2.81 -15.76 2.37
C PRO A 122 -2.48 -15.21 0.97
N LEU A 123 -2.09 -16.07 0.03
CA LEU A 123 -1.90 -15.77 -1.39
C LEU A 123 -0.92 -14.61 -1.68
N GLY A 124 0.10 -14.43 -0.84
CA GLY A 124 1.04 -13.31 -0.92
C GLY A 124 0.61 -12.08 -0.13
N GLY A 125 -0.58 -12.14 0.50
CA GLY A 125 -1.09 -11.08 1.37
C GLY A 125 -1.79 -9.93 0.65
N MET A 126 -2.33 -9.02 1.48
CA MET A 126 -3.02 -7.81 1.05
C MET A 126 -2.54 -6.63 1.90
N PRO A 127 -1.51 -5.88 1.46
CA PRO A 127 -0.96 -4.76 2.23
C PRO A 127 -1.86 -3.52 2.22
N TRP A 128 -2.90 -3.49 1.40
CA TRP A 128 -3.86 -2.38 1.30
C TRP A 128 -4.51 -2.09 2.66
N GLY A 129 -4.60 -0.83 3.04
CA GLY A 129 -5.16 -0.42 4.33
C GLY A 129 -4.20 -0.52 5.51
N THR A 130 -2.90 -0.65 5.29
CA THR A 130 -1.87 -0.41 6.32
C THR A 130 -1.95 1.04 6.78
N LEU A 131 -2.12 1.30 8.09
CA LEU A 131 -2.42 2.64 8.61
C LEU A 131 -1.41 3.71 8.20
N ALA A 132 -0.16 3.30 8.01
CA ALA A 132 0.91 4.20 7.60
C ALA A 132 0.62 4.91 6.26
N PHE A 133 -0.02 4.24 5.32
CA PHE A 133 -0.35 4.82 4.01
C PHE A 133 -1.43 5.92 4.10
N GLY A 134 -2.22 5.92 5.16
CA GLY A 134 -3.16 7.01 5.48
C GLY A 134 -2.51 8.20 6.19
N GLN A 135 -1.18 8.21 6.41
CA GLN A 135 -0.47 9.25 7.14
C GLN A 135 0.40 10.16 6.27
N VAL A 136 0.29 10.06 4.95
CA VAL A 136 1.19 10.75 4.01
C VAL A 136 1.06 12.28 4.02
N ASP A 137 -0.06 12.82 4.48
CA ASP A 137 -0.27 14.25 4.70
C ASP A 137 -0.10 14.65 6.19
N GLY A 138 0.21 13.68 7.06
CA GLY A 138 0.37 13.87 8.49
C GLY A 138 1.81 13.96 8.96
N PRO A 139 2.01 14.42 10.21
CA PRO A 139 3.34 14.53 10.83
C PRO A 139 4.10 13.20 10.90
N LEU A 140 3.36 12.09 10.98
CA LEU A 140 3.92 10.76 11.15
C LEU A 140 4.68 10.25 9.92
N LEU A 141 4.49 10.85 8.74
CA LEU A 141 5.30 10.52 7.57
C LEU A 141 6.81 10.67 7.85
N ARG A 142 7.20 11.57 8.76
CA ARG A 142 8.59 11.75 9.20
C ARG A 142 9.21 10.51 9.86
N LEU A 143 8.40 9.56 10.36
CA LEU A 143 8.89 8.30 10.92
C LEU A 143 9.23 7.27 9.82
N ALA A 144 8.66 7.40 8.62
CA ALA A 144 8.84 6.41 7.56
C ALA A 144 10.32 6.06 7.29
N PRO A 145 11.23 7.03 7.09
CA PRO A 145 12.65 6.72 6.83
C PRO A 145 13.40 6.13 8.03
N TYR A 146 12.81 6.12 9.22
CA TYR A 146 13.43 5.59 10.45
C TYR A 146 12.95 4.18 10.79
N GLY A 147 11.66 3.89 10.57
CA GLY A 147 11.07 2.62 11.01
C GLY A 147 9.93 2.09 10.15
N SER A 148 9.88 2.48 8.87
CA SER A 148 8.92 2.00 7.87
C SER A 148 7.45 2.19 8.28
N SER A 149 6.53 1.47 7.66
CA SER A 149 5.11 1.47 8.02
C SER A 149 4.86 1.00 9.46
N GLN A 150 5.75 0.15 9.99
CA GLN A 150 5.63 -0.41 11.34
C GLN A 150 5.70 0.68 12.41
N ALA A 151 6.68 1.58 12.34
CA ALA A 151 6.80 2.66 13.32
C ALA A 151 5.66 3.67 13.21
N VAL A 152 5.21 3.97 11.99
CA VAL A 152 4.09 4.87 11.74
C VAL A 152 2.79 4.27 12.27
N GLY A 153 2.48 3.02 11.91
CA GLY A 153 1.30 2.30 12.41
C GLY A 153 1.31 2.17 13.93
N PHE A 154 2.47 1.82 14.52
CA PHE A 154 2.65 1.79 15.97
C PHE A 154 2.30 3.13 16.63
N ALA A 155 2.81 4.24 16.10
CA ALA A 155 2.56 5.58 16.65
C ALA A 155 1.08 5.97 16.55
N VAL A 156 0.41 5.66 15.43
CA VAL A 156 -1.04 5.89 15.26
C VAL A 156 -1.83 5.17 16.33
N VAL A 157 -1.55 3.86 16.50
CA VAL A 157 -2.31 3.03 17.45
C VAL A 157 -2.02 3.42 18.89
N ALA A 158 -0.75 3.62 19.24
CA ALA A 158 -0.37 4.05 20.59
C ALA A 158 -1.01 5.41 20.95
N ALA A 159 -1.02 6.35 20.02
CA ALA A 159 -1.69 7.64 20.21
C ALA A 159 -3.21 7.46 20.43
N GLY A 160 -3.88 6.60 19.66
CA GLY A 160 -5.29 6.29 19.82
C GLY A 160 -5.61 5.69 21.20
N VAL A 161 -4.79 4.75 21.67
CA VAL A 161 -4.92 4.15 23.02
C VAL A 161 -4.77 5.22 24.12
N LEU A 162 -3.80 6.12 23.97
CA LEU A 162 -3.59 7.21 24.92
C LEU A 162 -4.74 8.23 24.91
N LEU A 163 -5.31 8.54 23.74
CA LEU A 163 -6.49 9.41 23.63
C LEU A 163 -7.71 8.79 24.34
N GLU A 164 -7.97 7.50 24.16
CA GLU A 164 -9.02 6.81 24.93
C GLU A 164 -8.77 6.87 26.42
N ALA A 165 -7.53 6.62 26.84
CA ALA A 165 -7.14 6.69 28.24
C ALA A 165 -7.36 8.09 28.82
N ALA A 166 -7.02 9.15 28.09
CA ALA A 166 -7.25 10.53 28.48
C ALA A 166 -8.74 10.80 28.75
N VAL A 167 -9.61 10.42 27.81
CA VAL A 167 -11.07 10.59 27.95
C VAL A 167 -11.59 9.79 29.15
N ARG A 168 -11.15 8.56 29.30
CA ARG A 168 -11.59 7.68 30.39
C ARG A 168 -11.14 8.18 31.77
N VAL A 169 -9.90 8.66 31.87
CA VAL A 169 -9.36 9.23 33.11
C VAL A 169 -10.06 10.55 33.46
N ALA A 170 -10.27 11.43 32.48
CA ALA A 170 -10.97 12.69 32.70
C ALA A 170 -12.38 12.50 33.26
N ARG A 171 -13.12 11.46 32.82
CA ARG A 171 -14.47 11.13 33.31
C ARG A 171 -14.53 10.73 34.79
N ARG A 172 -13.38 10.40 35.43
CA ARG A 172 -13.33 10.09 36.87
C ARG A 172 -13.45 11.33 37.75
N GLY A 173 -13.19 12.52 37.18
CA GLY A 173 -13.26 13.80 37.89
C GLY A 173 -12.10 14.04 38.86
N GLY A 174 -11.99 15.25 39.35
CA GLY A 174 -10.97 15.67 40.31
C GLY A 174 -9.61 16.05 39.71
N LYS A 175 -8.79 16.76 40.49
CA LYS A 175 -7.51 17.34 40.03
C LYS A 175 -6.51 16.27 39.55
N ALA A 176 -6.38 15.14 40.28
CA ALA A 176 -5.48 14.07 39.89
C ALA A 176 -5.87 13.42 38.55
N SER A 177 -7.17 13.27 38.29
CA SER A 177 -7.68 12.77 37.01
C SER A 177 -7.43 13.75 35.87
N ALA A 178 -7.57 15.06 36.12
CA ALA A 178 -7.25 16.06 35.12
C ALA A 178 -5.75 16.03 34.75
N ILE A 179 -4.86 15.92 35.73
CA ILE A 179 -3.41 15.78 35.48
C ILE A 179 -3.11 14.52 34.66
N GLY A 180 -3.70 13.37 35.06
CA GLY A 180 -3.50 12.12 34.35
C GLY A 180 -4.03 12.13 32.90
N ALA A 181 -5.18 12.75 32.67
CA ALA A 181 -5.75 12.94 31.34
C ALA A 181 -4.85 13.85 30.48
N SER A 182 -4.39 14.98 31.04
CA SER A 182 -3.46 15.88 30.34
C SER A 182 -2.14 15.18 29.98
N ALA A 183 -1.59 14.36 30.87
CA ALA A 183 -0.39 13.59 30.59
C ALA A 183 -0.58 12.60 29.43
N CYS A 184 -1.73 11.92 29.35
CA CYS A 184 -2.06 11.05 28.22
C CYS A 184 -2.22 11.83 26.90
N CYS A 185 -2.88 12.99 26.93
CA CYS A 185 -2.99 13.86 25.77
C CYS A 185 -1.63 14.37 25.28
N LEU A 186 -0.77 14.82 26.20
CA LEU A 186 0.59 15.28 25.85
C LEU A 186 1.44 14.14 25.29
N ALA A 187 1.34 12.94 25.84
CA ALA A 187 2.04 11.77 25.31
C ALA A 187 1.53 11.40 23.90
N ALA A 188 0.21 11.41 23.67
CA ALA A 188 -0.35 11.19 22.34
C ALA A 188 0.10 12.26 21.34
N ALA A 189 0.06 13.54 21.74
CA ALA A 189 0.55 14.64 20.92
C ALA A 189 2.04 14.52 20.62
N GLY A 190 2.85 14.14 21.62
CA GLY A 190 4.28 13.88 21.44
C GLY A 190 4.58 12.76 20.46
N LEU A 191 3.79 11.67 20.48
CA LEU A 191 3.91 10.59 19.48
C LEU A 191 3.57 11.08 18.07
N VAL A 192 2.51 11.88 17.91
CA VAL A 192 2.04 12.32 16.59
C VAL A 192 2.90 13.45 16.03
N PHE A 193 3.22 14.47 16.83
CA PHE A 193 3.88 15.70 16.36
C PHE A 193 5.40 15.70 16.64
N GLY A 194 5.87 14.92 17.60
CA GLY A 194 7.30 14.78 17.89
C GLY A 194 8.17 14.44 16.67
N PRO A 195 7.72 13.58 15.76
CA PRO A 195 8.46 13.26 14.55
C PRO A 195 8.78 14.45 13.65
N LEU A 196 8.04 15.57 13.72
CA LEU A 196 8.35 16.79 12.95
C LEU A 196 9.74 17.36 13.29
N PHE A 197 10.23 17.11 14.48
CA PHE A 197 11.55 17.56 14.92
C PHE A 197 12.68 16.61 14.53
N LEU A 198 12.37 15.43 13.96
CA LEU A 198 13.38 14.54 13.43
C LEU A 198 13.97 15.13 12.14
N PRO A 199 15.31 15.15 11.99
CA PRO A 199 15.93 15.51 10.74
C PRO A 199 15.54 14.50 9.66
N LEU A 200 15.54 14.90 8.39
CA LEU A 200 15.51 13.89 7.33
C LEU A 200 16.88 13.16 7.34
N PRO A 201 16.90 11.81 7.29
CA PRO A 201 18.15 11.09 7.23
C PRO A 201 18.96 11.59 6.03
N PRO A 202 20.27 11.81 6.20
CA PRO A 202 21.14 12.18 5.11
C PRO A 202 21.27 10.98 4.15
N VAL A 203 20.37 10.91 3.18
CA VAL A 203 20.57 10.09 1.99
C VAL A 203 21.48 10.91 1.11
N SER A 204 22.67 10.41 0.82
CA SER A 204 23.69 11.18 0.10
C SER A 204 23.07 11.85 -1.12
N ALA A 205 23.12 13.19 -1.14
CA ALA A 205 22.75 13.95 -2.33
C ALA A 205 23.58 13.37 -3.46
N GLY A 206 22.89 12.79 -4.44
CA GLY A 206 23.56 11.95 -5.41
C GLY A 206 24.34 12.75 -6.44
N THR A 207 24.85 12.03 -7.35
CA THR A 207 25.70 12.39 -8.48
C THR A 207 25.01 13.24 -9.56
N GLY A 208 23.98 14.03 -9.23
CA GLY A 208 23.29 14.93 -10.16
C GLY A 208 21.79 14.66 -10.31
N THR A 209 21.23 15.20 -11.37
CA THR A 209 19.81 15.04 -11.74
C THR A 209 19.69 14.37 -13.11
N VAL A 210 18.52 13.77 -13.35
CA VAL A 210 18.11 13.24 -14.64
C VAL A 210 16.75 13.83 -15.01
N ALA A 211 16.54 14.17 -16.27
CA ALA A 211 15.27 14.65 -16.79
C ALA A 211 14.42 13.46 -17.24
N VAL A 212 13.37 13.14 -16.48
CA VAL A 212 12.50 12.00 -16.73
C VAL A 212 11.16 12.47 -17.26
N GLY A 213 10.85 12.08 -18.50
CA GLY A 213 9.52 12.18 -19.04
C GLY A 213 8.64 11.05 -18.54
N PHE A 214 7.37 11.30 -18.27
CA PHE A 214 6.39 10.24 -18.03
C PHE A 214 5.08 10.54 -18.73
N VAL A 215 4.46 9.49 -19.25
CA VAL A 215 3.37 9.61 -20.22
C VAL A 215 2.17 8.81 -19.75
N GLN A 216 1.05 9.50 -19.60
CA GLN A 216 -0.27 8.92 -19.38
C GLN A 216 -1.01 8.88 -20.71
N GLY A 217 -1.57 7.72 -21.05
CA GLY A 217 -2.25 7.53 -22.34
C GLY A 217 -3.75 7.69 -22.26
N ARG A 218 -4.39 7.13 -23.27
CA ARG A 218 -5.83 6.90 -23.34
C ARG A 218 -6.08 5.42 -23.62
N ILE A 219 -7.01 4.84 -22.89
CA ILE A 219 -7.51 3.50 -23.18
C ILE A 219 -8.87 3.64 -23.88
N PRO A 220 -9.02 3.16 -25.12
CA PRO A 220 -10.31 3.19 -25.79
C PRO A 220 -11.32 2.28 -25.09
N ALA A 221 -12.60 2.62 -25.14
CA ALA A 221 -13.65 1.78 -24.60
C ALA A 221 -13.74 0.46 -25.40
N LYS A 222 -14.16 -0.63 -24.72
CA LYS A 222 -14.35 -1.94 -25.39
C LYS A 222 -15.37 -1.89 -26.52
N SER A 223 -16.32 -0.96 -26.45
CA SER A 223 -17.31 -0.69 -27.49
C SER A 223 -16.74 0.03 -28.72
N GLU A 224 -15.61 0.78 -28.54
CA GLU A 224 -14.94 1.46 -29.66
C GLU A 224 -14.06 0.48 -30.43
N VAL A 225 -13.24 -0.27 -29.71
CA VAL A 225 -12.25 -1.20 -30.30
C VAL A 225 -12.04 -2.39 -29.36
N SER A 226 -11.84 -3.59 -29.89
CA SER A 226 -11.63 -4.80 -29.11
C SER A 226 -10.43 -5.64 -29.55
N GLY A 227 -10.05 -6.62 -28.73
CA GLY A 227 -9.00 -7.59 -29.05
C GLY A 227 -7.64 -6.95 -29.34
N ARG A 228 -6.92 -7.52 -30.31
CA ARG A 228 -5.57 -7.09 -30.71
C ARG A 228 -5.52 -5.61 -31.12
N LEU A 229 -6.54 -5.14 -31.85
CA LEU A 229 -6.57 -3.75 -32.30
C LEU A 229 -6.65 -2.77 -31.12
N ARG A 230 -7.40 -3.12 -30.06
CA ARG A 230 -7.46 -2.29 -28.86
C ARG A 230 -6.12 -2.23 -28.15
N ALA A 231 -5.42 -3.36 -28.04
CA ALA A 231 -4.09 -3.42 -27.43
C ALA A 231 -3.09 -2.54 -28.21
N LEU A 232 -3.08 -2.60 -29.54
CA LEU A 232 -2.22 -1.76 -30.38
C LEU A 232 -2.57 -0.27 -30.25
N THR A 233 -3.87 0.06 -30.25
CA THR A 233 -4.33 1.46 -30.11
C THR A 233 -3.89 2.09 -28.79
N VAL A 234 -3.80 1.31 -27.69
CA VAL A 234 -3.25 1.81 -26.41
C VAL A 234 -1.79 2.22 -26.57
N THR A 235 -0.98 1.38 -27.24
CA THR A 235 0.44 1.67 -27.52
C THR A 235 0.59 2.90 -28.42
N GLU A 236 -0.22 3.02 -29.46
CA GLU A 236 -0.24 4.17 -30.37
C GLU A 236 -0.64 5.47 -29.64
N ASN A 237 -1.63 5.42 -28.75
CA ASN A 237 -2.05 6.57 -27.96
C ASN A 237 -0.93 7.07 -27.03
N LEU A 238 -0.15 6.15 -26.43
CA LEU A 238 1.03 6.50 -25.65
C LEU A 238 2.11 7.12 -26.52
N ALA A 239 2.40 6.54 -27.69
CA ALA A 239 3.35 7.10 -28.65
C ALA A 239 2.93 8.52 -29.10
N ALA A 240 1.64 8.73 -29.40
CA ALA A 240 1.12 10.03 -29.76
C ALA A 240 1.25 11.06 -28.63
N ALA A 241 0.95 10.67 -27.38
CA ALA A 241 1.11 11.55 -26.21
C ALA A 241 2.59 11.89 -25.95
N THR A 242 3.49 10.95 -26.23
CA THR A 242 4.95 11.09 -26.08
C THR A 242 5.55 12.21 -26.95
N ARG A 243 4.95 12.51 -28.09
CA ARG A 243 5.38 13.62 -28.96
C ARG A 243 5.42 14.98 -28.25
N ARG A 244 4.62 15.15 -27.18
CA ARG A 244 4.64 16.38 -26.35
C ARG A 244 5.97 16.57 -25.59
N LEU A 245 6.83 15.56 -25.55
CA LEU A 245 8.16 15.62 -24.93
C LEU A 245 9.26 15.91 -25.96
N GLU A 246 9.00 15.89 -27.27
CA GLU A 246 9.97 16.19 -28.32
C GLU A 246 10.57 17.60 -28.09
N GLY A 247 11.89 17.68 -28.14
CA GLY A 247 12.65 18.92 -27.93
C GLY A 247 12.66 19.46 -26.49
N ARG A 248 12.06 18.76 -25.54
CA ARG A 248 12.03 19.22 -24.13
C ARG A 248 13.21 18.77 -23.28
N GLY A 249 14.15 18.02 -23.83
CA GLY A 249 15.38 17.62 -23.16
C GLY A 249 15.16 16.52 -22.12
N ALA A 250 14.29 15.55 -22.38
CA ALA A 250 14.21 14.35 -21.59
C ALA A 250 15.46 13.51 -21.78
N ASP A 251 15.98 12.91 -20.70
CA ASP A 251 17.06 11.92 -20.73
C ASP A 251 16.51 10.48 -20.79
N LEU A 252 15.28 10.28 -20.29
CA LEU A 252 14.61 9.00 -20.14
C LEU A 252 13.10 9.25 -20.18
N VAL A 253 12.33 8.31 -20.75
CA VAL A 253 10.86 8.38 -20.75
C VAL A 253 10.29 7.11 -20.12
N LEU A 254 9.24 7.28 -19.30
CA LEU A 254 8.48 6.21 -18.64
C LEU A 254 7.10 6.10 -19.26
N TRP A 255 6.74 4.90 -19.70
CA TRP A 255 5.38 4.50 -20.01
C TRP A 255 4.82 3.61 -18.90
N PRO A 256 3.49 3.50 -18.75
CA PRO A 256 2.88 2.74 -17.67
C PRO A 256 3.01 1.22 -17.83
N GLU A 257 2.48 0.47 -16.86
CA GLU A 257 2.20 -0.95 -16.97
C GLU A 257 1.19 -1.20 -18.11
N SER A 258 1.32 -2.33 -18.79
CA SER A 258 0.46 -2.65 -19.96
C SER A 258 0.44 -1.55 -21.03
N ALA A 259 1.54 -0.84 -21.20
CA ALA A 259 1.71 0.10 -22.30
C ALA A 259 1.61 -0.61 -23.66
N SER A 260 2.02 -1.87 -23.69
CA SER A 260 1.72 -2.80 -24.77
C SER A 260 1.25 -4.14 -24.18
N ASP A 261 -0.03 -4.47 -24.35
CA ASP A 261 -0.58 -5.79 -24.03
C ASP A 261 -0.19 -6.84 -25.07
N LEU A 262 0.33 -6.42 -26.21
CA LEU A 262 1.04 -7.25 -27.18
C LEU A 262 2.50 -7.38 -26.73
N ASP A 263 3.10 -8.53 -26.99
CA ASP A 263 4.53 -8.72 -26.70
C ASP A 263 5.38 -7.85 -27.64
N ALA A 264 5.87 -6.72 -27.13
CA ALA A 264 6.65 -5.77 -27.92
C ALA A 264 7.96 -6.36 -28.50
N HIS A 265 8.44 -7.51 -27.96
CA HIS A 265 9.63 -8.21 -28.49
C HIS A 265 9.31 -9.00 -29.76
N THR A 266 8.09 -9.54 -29.87
CA THR A 266 7.74 -10.52 -30.91
C THR A 266 6.63 -10.04 -31.84
N ASP A 267 5.79 -9.09 -31.38
CA ASP A 267 4.75 -8.47 -32.23
C ASP A 267 5.35 -7.32 -33.03
N PRO A 268 5.41 -7.43 -34.39
CA PRO A 268 6.10 -6.45 -35.21
C PRO A 268 5.44 -5.06 -35.20
N ASP A 269 4.10 -4.99 -35.08
CA ASP A 269 3.40 -3.71 -35.10
C ASP A 269 3.63 -2.98 -33.77
N ALA A 270 3.52 -3.68 -32.63
CA ALA A 270 3.79 -3.11 -31.32
C ALA A 270 5.26 -2.68 -31.20
N GLY A 271 6.19 -3.52 -31.64
CA GLY A 271 7.62 -3.22 -31.65
C GLY A 271 7.95 -1.98 -32.50
N ALA A 272 7.34 -1.85 -33.68
CA ALA A 272 7.53 -0.70 -34.56
C ALA A 272 7.04 0.62 -33.93
N VAL A 273 5.90 0.61 -33.24
CA VAL A 273 5.36 1.79 -32.54
C VAL A 273 6.30 2.23 -31.41
N VAL A 274 6.79 1.26 -30.61
CA VAL A 274 7.72 1.53 -29.50
C VAL A 274 9.05 2.06 -30.00
N GLU A 275 9.62 1.43 -31.05
CA GLU A 275 10.88 1.83 -31.67
C GLU A 275 10.78 3.26 -32.24
N GLU A 276 9.71 3.57 -32.96
CA GLU A 276 9.50 4.92 -33.51
C GLU A 276 9.38 5.98 -32.41
N ALA A 277 8.67 5.67 -31.31
CA ALA A 277 8.57 6.58 -30.15
C ALA A 277 9.93 6.84 -29.49
N SER A 278 10.74 5.80 -29.28
CA SER A 278 12.08 5.90 -28.72
C SER A 278 13.05 6.66 -29.63
N ARG A 279 13.03 6.36 -30.93
CA ARG A 279 13.89 6.99 -31.95
C ARG A 279 13.61 8.48 -32.09
N ARG A 280 12.33 8.89 -32.13
CA ARG A 280 11.95 10.32 -32.21
C ARG A 280 12.47 11.14 -31.06
N LEU A 281 12.48 10.58 -29.86
CA LEU A 281 13.00 11.24 -28.68
C LEU A 281 14.53 11.17 -28.61
N GLY A 282 15.16 10.17 -29.23
CA GLY A 282 16.59 9.88 -29.14
C GLY A 282 17.04 9.42 -27.75
N VAL A 283 16.08 8.94 -26.92
CA VAL A 283 16.35 8.52 -25.53
C VAL A 283 15.70 7.18 -25.20
N PRO A 284 16.21 6.46 -24.18
CA PRO A 284 15.59 5.21 -23.72
C PRO A 284 14.13 5.41 -23.29
N LEU A 285 13.30 4.41 -23.56
CA LEU A 285 11.94 4.31 -23.14
C LEU A 285 11.80 3.10 -22.20
N LEU A 286 11.29 3.30 -20.98
CA LEU A 286 10.90 2.20 -20.10
C LEU A 286 9.40 1.98 -20.23
N LEU A 287 8.96 0.74 -20.46
CA LEU A 287 7.57 0.43 -20.71
C LEU A 287 7.13 -0.93 -20.18
N GLY A 288 5.85 -1.03 -19.82
CA GLY A 288 5.21 -2.30 -19.47
C GLY A 288 4.76 -3.05 -20.73
N THR A 289 5.07 -4.34 -20.82
CA THR A 289 4.63 -5.23 -21.89
C THR A 289 4.27 -6.60 -21.34
N GLN A 290 3.42 -7.34 -22.06
CA GLN A 290 3.09 -8.73 -21.72
C GLN A 290 3.95 -9.67 -22.56
N ARG A 291 4.32 -10.82 -21.98
CA ARG A 291 5.04 -11.89 -22.68
C ARG A 291 4.27 -13.20 -22.54
N TYR A 292 4.12 -13.92 -23.65
CA TYR A 292 3.28 -15.11 -23.77
C TYR A 292 4.08 -16.36 -24.21
N PRO A 293 4.82 -17.01 -23.29
CA PRO A 293 5.68 -18.17 -23.66
C PRO A 293 4.92 -19.49 -23.76
N GLY A 294 3.59 -19.49 -23.83
CA GLY A 294 2.76 -20.68 -23.95
C GLY A 294 1.38 -20.50 -23.30
N ASP A 295 1.05 -21.38 -22.35
CA ASP A 295 -0.23 -21.42 -21.65
C ASP A 295 -0.32 -20.50 -20.42
N TYR A 296 0.64 -19.60 -20.27
CA TYR A 296 0.71 -18.60 -19.21
C TYR A 296 1.33 -17.30 -19.77
N ARG A 297 1.29 -16.24 -18.95
CA ARG A 297 1.86 -14.94 -19.30
C ARG A 297 2.74 -14.40 -18.20
N TYR A 298 3.61 -13.47 -18.57
CA TYR A 298 4.37 -12.60 -17.65
C TYR A 298 4.02 -11.15 -17.87
N ASN A 299 4.12 -10.35 -16.82
CA ASN A 299 4.05 -8.90 -16.86
C ASN A 299 5.47 -8.36 -16.70
N ASP A 300 6.02 -7.84 -17.77
CA ASP A 300 7.39 -7.39 -17.86
C ASP A 300 7.46 -5.85 -17.93
N TYR A 301 8.42 -5.26 -17.27
CA TYR A 301 8.82 -3.87 -17.48
C TYR A 301 10.21 -3.86 -18.10
N ILE A 302 10.34 -3.28 -19.28
CA ILE A 302 11.54 -3.37 -20.11
C ILE A 302 12.12 -1.99 -20.43
N ALA A 303 13.41 -1.94 -20.70
CA ALA A 303 14.06 -0.79 -21.31
C ALA A 303 14.12 -0.99 -22.85
N TRP A 304 13.74 0.02 -23.60
CA TRP A 304 13.86 0.05 -25.06
C TRP A 304 14.82 1.16 -25.44
N LEU A 305 15.89 0.81 -26.17
CA LEU A 305 16.93 1.75 -26.57
C LEU A 305 16.73 2.17 -28.03
N PRO A 306 16.87 3.48 -28.37
CA PRO A 306 16.79 3.94 -29.76
C PRO A 306 17.74 3.14 -30.65
N ASP A 307 17.25 2.69 -31.81
CA ASP A 307 17.98 1.95 -32.84
C ASP A 307 18.66 0.62 -32.37
N ARG A 308 18.37 0.19 -31.14
CA ARG A 308 18.92 -1.06 -30.55
C ARG A 308 17.83 -2.01 -30.04
N GLY A 309 16.60 -1.50 -29.88
CA GLY A 309 15.48 -2.29 -29.39
C GLY A 309 15.52 -2.59 -27.89
N PRO A 310 14.89 -3.69 -27.45
CA PRO A 310 14.73 -4.02 -26.04
C PRO A 310 16.05 -4.36 -25.35
N SER A 311 16.24 -3.83 -24.12
CA SER A 311 17.43 -4.02 -23.31
C SER A 311 17.07 -4.07 -21.83
N GLY A 312 17.33 -5.17 -21.18
CA GLY A 312 16.98 -5.36 -19.77
C GLY A 312 15.48 -5.59 -19.54
N ARG A 313 15.17 -6.28 -18.47
CA ARG A 313 13.81 -6.65 -18.11
C ARG A 313 13.69 -6.91 -16.62
N TYR A 314 12.61 -6.44 -16.04
CA TYR A 314 12.07 -6.88 -14.76
C TYR A 314 10.73 -7.55 -14.98
N THR A 315 10.49 -8.70 -14.38
CA THR A 315 9.23 -9.42 -14.42
C THR A 315 8.55 -9.33 -13.07
N LYS A 316 7.27 -8.95 -13.03
CA LYS A 316 6.46 -8.79 -11.82
C LYS A 316 6.53 -10.01 -10.92
N GLN A 317 6.91 -9.81 -9.66
CA GLN A 317 7.08 -10.88 -8.66
C GLN A 317 5.78 -11.25 -7.95
N HIS A 318 4.87 -10.27 -7.80
CA HIS A 318 3.61 -10.43 -7.09
C HIS A 318 2.40 -10.21 -8.01
N PRO A 319 2.05 -11.19 -8.86
CA PRO A 319 0.78 -11.16 -9.59
C PRO A 319 -0.40 -11.08 -8.63
N VAL A 320 -1.41 -10.29 -9.00
CA VAL A 320 -2.60 -10.04 -8.18
C VAL A 320 -3.54 -11.24 -8.22
N PRO A 321 -3.82 -11.91 -7.07
CA PRO A 321 -4.79 -12.99 -7.03
C PRO A 321 -6.18 -12.49 -7.49
N PHE A 322 -6.90 -13.34 -8.23
CA PHE A 322 -8.21 -13.04 -8.81
C PHE A 322 -8.26 -11.92 -9.85
N GLY A 323 -7.14 -11.24 -10.12
CA GLY A 323 -7.01 -10.21 -11.14
C GLY A 323 -6.07 -10.60 -12.27
N GLU A 324 -4.94 -11.21 -11.92
CA GLU A 324 -3.89 -11.58 -12.88
C GLU A 324 -3.68 -13.09 -13.00
N TYR A 325 -4.02 -13.84 -11.96
CA TYR A 325 -4.11 -15.30 -11.96
C TYR A 325 -5.26 -15.76 -11.09
N MET A 326 -5.75 -16.97 -11.32
CA MET A 326 -6.87 -17.54 -10.56
C MET A 326 -6.38 -18.63 -9.60
N PRO A 327 -6.24 -18.31 -8.30
CA PRO A 327 -5.88 -19.32 -7.32
C PRO A 327 -6.99 -20.35 -7.17
N ALA A 328 -6.63 -21.65 -7.01
CA ALA A 328 -7.59 -22.75 -6.84
C ALA A 328 -8.77 -22.68 -7.83
N ARG A 329 -8.50 -22.42 -9.11
CA ARG A 329 -9.47 -22.21 -10.19
C ARG A 329 -10.62 -23.25 -10.19
N GLY A 330 -10.30 -24.54 -9.99
CA GLY A 330 -11.30 -25.60 -9.94
C GLY A 330 -12.31 -25.45 -8.81
N PHE A 331 -11.87 -24.98 -7.65
CA PHE A 331 -12.74 -24.73 -6.50
C PHE A 331 -13.67 -23.54 -6.76
N PHE A 332 -13.12 -22.40 -7.18
CA PHE A 332 -13.94 -21.20 -7.40
C PHE A 332 -14.89 -21.33 -8.59
N ARG A 333 -14.57 -22.17 -9.59
CA ARG A 333 -15.47 -22.45 -10.72
C ARG A 333 -16.78 -23.11 -10.30
N LEU A 334 -16.82 -23.79 -9.13
CA LEU A 334 -18.06 -24.33 -8.57
C LEU A 334 -19.08 -23.25 -8.18
N PHE A 335 -18.60 -22.01 -7.97
CA PHE A 335 -19.43 -20.90 -7.48
C PHE A 335 -19.67 -19.82 -8.52
N THR A 336 -18.78 -19.66 -9.50
CA THR A 336 -18.87 -18.60 -10.51
C THR A 336 -18.10 -18.92 -11.76
N SER A 337 -18.65 -18.55 -12.93
CA SER A 337 -17.95 -18.58 -14.21
C SER A 337 -16.98 -17.39 -14.41
N ALA A 338 -17.00 -16.37 -13.53
CA ALA A 338 -16.10 -15.23 -13.62
C ALA A 338 -14.61 -15.62 -13.56
N VAL A 339 -14.28 -16.80 -13.04
CA VAL A 339 -12.92 -17.37 -13.06
C VAL A 339 -12.36 -17.51 -14.48
N ASP A 340 -13.21 -17.61 -15.49
CA ASP A 340 -12.81 -17.78 -16.88
C ASP A 340 -12.48 -16.47 -17.59
N GLN A 341 -12.71 -15.32 -16.95
CA GLN A 341 -12.28 -14.01 -17.43
C GLN A 341 -10.76 -13.89 -17.47
N ILE A 342 -10.05 -14.65 -16.60
CA ILE A 342 -8.59 -14.80 -16.64
C ILE A 342 -8.28 -16.10 -17.36
N TYR A 343 -8.17 -16.06 -18.68
CA TYR A 343 -7.94 -17.24 -19.49
C TYR A 343 -6.47 -17.72 -19.44
N LEU A 344 -5.51 -16.81 -19.26
CA LEU A 344 -4.08 -17.10 -19.07
C LEU A 344 -3.62 -16.59 -17.73
N ASP A 345 -3.18 -17.51 -16.86
CA ASP A 345 -2.65 -17.13 -15.55
C ASP A 345 -1.29 -16.44 -15.69
N MET A 346 -1.12 -15.35 -14.97
CA MET A 346 0.16 -14.67 -14.87
C MET A 346 1.07 -15.42 -13.89
N ARG A 347 2.30 -15.70 -14.31
CA ARG A 347 3.32 -16.28 -13.45
C ARG A 347 4.20 -15.20 -12.83
N ALA A 348 4.62 -15.46 -11.59
CA ALA A 348 5.57 -14.61 -10.89
C ALA A 348 6.95 -14.66 -11.54
N GLY A 349 7.58 -13.48 -11.61
CA GLY A 349 8.99 -13.35 -11.94
C GLY A 349 9.90 -13.60 -10.74
N SER A 350 11.20 -13.49 -10.97
CA SER A 350 12.24 -13.61 -9.95
C SER A 350 13.27 -12.48 -10.11
N GLY A 351 13.99 -12.19 -9.05
CA GLY A 351 15.01 -11.14 -9.02
C GLY A 351 14.46 -9.78 -8.56
N PRO A 352 15.35 -8.82 -8.25
CA PRO A 352 14.97 -7.53 -7.71
C PRO A 352 14.21 -6.68 -8.72
N ALA A 353 13.30 -5.84 -8.24
CA ALA A 353 12.56 -4.87 -9.06
C ALA A 353 13.49 -3.73 -9.52
N LEU A 354 14.44 -4.04 -10.40
CA LEU A 354 15.49 -3.14 -10.87
C LEU A 354 15.66 -3.21 -12.37
N LEU A 355 15.86 -2.04 -12.99
CA LEU A 355 16.35 -1.91 -14.34
C LEU A 355 17.62 -1.02 -14.37
N ASP A 356 18.64 -1.50 -15.06
CA ASP A 356 19.80 -0.69 -15.42
C ASP A 356 19.60 -0.13 -16.84
N VAL A 357 19.80 1.17 -17.00
CA VAL A 357 19.65 1.85 -18.29
C VAL A 357 20.70 2.97 -18.43
N ASN A 358 21.27 3.13 -19.61
CA ASN A 358 22.13 4.26 -19.90
C ASN A 358 21.28 5.42 -20.43
N ALA A 359 21.22 6.52 -19.68
CA ALA A 359 20.44 7.71 -20.03
C ALA A 359 21.14 8.97 -19.50
N GLY A 360 21.04 10.09 -20.23
CA GLY A 360 21.68 11.34 -19.83
C GLY A 360 23.20 11.23 -19.66
N GLY A 361 23.85 10.40 -20.50
CA GLY A 361 25.31 10.18 -20.45
C GLY A 361 25.82 9.35 -19.26
N ARG A 362 24.93 8.68 -18.51
CA ARG A 362 25.30 7.89 -17.33
C ARG A 362 24.49 6.60 -17.21
N ARG A 363 25.03 5.64 -16.46
CA ARG A 363 24.27 4.44 -16.08
C ARG A 363 23.36 4.77 -14.92
N LEU A 364 22.07 4.58 -15.12
CA LEU A 364 21.02 4.72 -14.11
C LEU A 364 20.57 3.34 -13.64
N ARG A 365 20.32 3.22 -12.35
CA ARG A 365 19.68 2.07 -11.74
C ARG A 365 18.33 2.51 -11.16
N VAL A 366 17.25 1.98 -11.71
CA VAL A 366 15.88 2.41 -11.42
C VAL A 366 15.15 1.29 -10.71
N ALA A 367 14.55 1.57 -9.53
CA ALA A 367 13.60 0.66 -8.93
C ALA A 367 12.29 0.71 -9.72
N VAL A 368 11.75 -0.45 -10.08
CA VAL A 368 10.57 -0.57 -10.96
C VAL A 368 9.51 -1.53 -10.40
N PRO A 369 9.00 -1.30 -9.18
CA PRO A 369 7.88 -2.10 -8.66
C PRO A 369 6.66 -1.87 -9.55
N ILE A 370 6.06 -2.95 -10.07
CA ILE A 370 4.95 -2.87 -11.00
C ILE A 370 3.63 -2.82 -10.23
N CYS A 371 2.89 -1.69 -10.35
CA CYS A 371 1.51 -1.56 -9.91
C CYS A 371 1.32 -1.90 -8.41
N PHE A 372 0.58 -2.96 -8.12
CA PHE A 372 0.28 -3.45 -6.77
C PHE A 372 1.52 -3.72 -5.91
N GLU A 373 2.68 -3.98 -6.55
CA GLU A 373 3.94 -4.23 -5.85
C GLU A 373 4.43 -3.05 -5.01
N ILE A 374 3.95 -1.83 -5.27
CA ILE A 374 4.28 -0.65 -4.44
C ILE A 374 3.77 -0.80 -2.99
N GLY A 375 2.76 -1.64 -2.76
CA GLY A 375 2.29 -1.96 -1.42
C GLY A 375 3.24 -2.87 -0.62
N TYR A 376 4.17 -3.56 -1.29
CA TYR A 376 5.15 -4.46 -0.66
C TYR A 376 6.47 -3.74 -0.44
N GLU A 377 6.62 -3.09 0.71
CA GLU A 377 7.83 -2.33 1.10
C GLU A 377 9.13 -3.10 0.83
N GLY A 378 9.12 -4.43 1.04
CA GLY A 378 10.26 -5.31 0.84
C GLY A 378 10.85 -5.26 -0.56
N ILE A 379 10.00 -5.20 -1.60
CA ILE A 379 10.41 -5.15 -3.01
C ILE A 379 11.18 -3.86 -3.28
N VAL A 380 10.64 -2.72 -2.83
CA VAL A 380 11.25 -1.41 -3.04
C VAL A 380 12.52 -1.26 -2.23
N ASN A 381 12.49 -1.68 -0.96
CA ASN A 381 13.66 -1.63 -0.08
C ASN A 381 14.81 -2.50 -0.60
N GLU A 382 14.53 -3.68 -1.16
CA GLU A 382 15.54 -4.52 -1.79
C GLU A 382 16.18 -3.81 -2.99
N ALA A 383 15.37 -3.23 -3.87
CA ALA A 383 15.85 -2.49 -5.02
C ALA A 383 16.75 -1.30 -4.61
N VAL A 384 16.37 -0.56 -3.57
CA VAL A 384 17.17 0.56 -3.05
C VAL A 384 18.46 0.08 -2.41
N ARG A 385 18.45 -1.01 -1.64
CA ARG A 385 19.69 -1.61 -1.11
C ARG A 385 20.64 -2.08 -2.22
N LYS A 386 20.10 -2.50 -3.34
CA LYS A 386 20.88 -2.88 -4.54
C LYS A 386 21.28 -1.67 -5.41
N GLY A 387 21.03 -0.44 -4.92
CA GLY A 387 21.57 0.79 -5.51
C GLY A 387 20.60 1.53 -6.44
N ALA A 388 19.29 1.31 -6.36
CA ALA A 388 18.33 2.14 -7.07
C ALA A 388 18.47 3.60 -6.67
N GLN A 389 18.49 4.49 -7.67
CA GLN A 389 18.74 5.93 -7.51
C GLN A 389 17.44 6.74 -7.44
N PHE A 390 16.37 6.23 -8.04
CA PHE A 390 15.01 6.72 -7.96
C PHE A 390 14.03 5.55 -8.19
N ILE A 391 12.74 5.78 -8.02
CA ILE A 391 11.69 4.77 -8.15
C ILE A 391 10.77 5.18 -9.31
N ALA A 392 10.51 4.28 -10.23
CA ALA A 392 9.47 4.38 -11.23
C ALA A 392 8.39 3.33 -10.92
N VAL A 393 7.14 3.75 -10.76
CA VAL A 393 6.00 2.87 -10.44
C VAL A 393 5.07 2.83 -11.65
N PRO A 394 5.33 1.93 -12.61
CA PRO A 394 4.40 1.75 -13.72
C PRO A 394 3.15 1.04 -13.23
N THR A 395 1.97 1.58 -13.57
CA THR A 395 0.71 1.04 -13.08
C THR A 395 -0.40 1.09 -14.12
N ASN A 396 -1.33 0.14 -14.04
CA ASN A 396 -2.54 0.10 -14.86
C ASN A 396 -3.78 0.18 -13.97
N ASN A 397 -4.34 1.36 -13.84
CA ASN A 397 -5.54 1.60 -13.03
C ASN A 397 -6.86 1.53 -13.83
N ALA A 398 -6.83 1.11 -15.09
CA ALA A 398 -8.02 1.15 -15.96
C ALA A 398 -9.18 0.28 -15.47
N SER A 399 -8.87 -0.88 -14.89
CA SER A 399 -9.88 -1.81 -14.37
C SER A 399 -10.54 -1.34 -13.07
N PHE A 400 -10.00 -0.31 -12.43
CA PHE A 400 -10.53 0.24 -11.17
C PHE A 400 -11.43 1.46 -11.37
N GLY A 401 -11.70 1.84 -12.64
CA GLY A 401 -12.65 2.89 -12.99
C GLY A 401 -12.32 4.24 -12.36
N HIS A 402 -13.35 4.88 -11.83
CA HIS A 402 -13.23 6.17 -11.13
C HIS A 402 -13.14 6.04 -9.60
N SER A 403 -12.86 4.84 -9.08
CA SER A 403 -12.67 4.60 -7.65
C SER A 403 -11.47 5.36 -7.08
N ALA A 404 -11.31 5.31 -5.75
CA ALA A 404 -10.18 5.93 -5.06
C ALA A 404 -8.85 5.18 -5.22
N GLU A 405 -8.85 3.99 -5.84
CA GLU A 405 -7.71 3.07 -5.92
C GLU A 405 -6.43 3.74 -6.39
N SER A 406 -6.45 4.43 -7.54
CA SER A 406 -5.28 5.08 -8.11
C SER A 406 -4.66 6.15 -7.19
N ARG A 407 -5.49 6.85 -6.40
CA ARG A 407 -5.04 7.81 -5.40
C ARG A 407 -4.47 7.12 -4.16
N GLN A 408 -5.08 6.01 -3.73
CA GLN A 408 -4.58 5.19 -2.63
C GLN A 408 -3.20 4.59 -2.99
N GLN A 409 -3.04 4.12 -4.22
CA GLN A 409 -1.77 3.61 -4.73
C GLN A 409 -0.71 4.72 -4.81
N PHE A 410 -1.08 5.93 -5.24
CA PHE A 410 -0.16 7.06 -5.25
C PHE A 410 0.27 7.45 -3.83
N ASP A 411 -0.60 7.31 -2.81
CA ASP A 411 -0.21 7.53 -1.42
C ASP A 411 0.81 6.49 -0.93
N MET A 412 0.73 5.24 -1.38
CA MET A 412 1.80 4.25 -1.14
C MET A 412 3.11 4.66 -1.80
N THR A 413 3.05 5.16 -3.05
CA THR A 413 4.22 5.70 -3.76
C THR A 413 4.85 6.87 -2.98
N ARG A 414 4.05 7.79 -2.42
CA ARG A 414 4.52 8.89 -1.56
C ARG A 414 5.18 8.37 -0.29
N PHE A 415 4.57 7.37 0.34
CA PHE A 415 5.11 6.76 1.55
C PHE A 415 6.48 6.13 1.29
N LEU A 416 6.59 5.31 0.24
CA LEU A 416 7.84 4.63 -0.13
C LEU A 416 8.93 5.62 -0.58
N SER A 417 8.55 6.74 -1.21
CA SER A 417 9.48 7.84 -1.49
C SER A 417 10.11 8.37 -0.20
N ALA A 418 9.29 8.67 0.81
CA ALA A 418 9.76 9.15 2.11
C ALA A 418 10.57 8.09 2.86
N GLU A 419 10.10 6.85 2.90
CA GLU A 419 10.77 5.74 3.58
C GLU A 419 12.18 5.50 3.05
N THR A 420 12.33 5.46 1.73
CA THR A 420 13.60 5.11 1.08
C THR A 420 14.50 6.30 0.80
N GLY A 421 13.99 7.52 0.97
CA GLY A 421 14.69 8.74 0.62
C GLY A 421 14.93 8.88 -0.90
N ARG A 422 14.06 8.32 -1.73
CA ARG A 422 14.13 8.37 -3.20
C ARG A 422 12.96 9.17 -3.77
N THR A 423 13.23 10.00 -4.77
CA THR A 423 12.13 10.52 -5.60
C THR A 423 11.43 9.35 -6.28
N ALA A 424 10.11 9.32 -6.24
CA ALA A 424 9.30 8.29 -6.88
C ALA A 424 8.37 8.91 -7.93
N ILE A 425 8.29 8.29 -9.10
CA ILE A 425 7.39 8.68 -10.18
C ILE A 425 6.38 7.54 -10.38
N GLN A 426 5.13 7.77 -10.07
CA GLN A 426 4.05 6.89 -10.53
C GLN A 426 3.65 7.31 -11.95
N VAL A 427 3.60 6.34 -12.85
CA VAL A 427 3.12 6.52 -14.22
C VAL A 427 1.98 5.54 -14.49
N SER A 428 0.79 6.08 -14.70
CA SER A 428 -0.44 5.31 -14.86
C SER A 428 -0.94 5.35 -16.30
N THR A 429 -1.64 4.29 -16.70
CA THR A 429 -2.36 4.26 -18.00
C THR A 429 -3.41 5.35 -18.09
N VAL A 430 -4.26 5.49 -17.05
CA VAL A 430 -5.38 6.44 -16.99
C VAL A 430 -5.65 6.98 -15.59
N GLY A 431 -4.97 6.47 -14.57
CA GLY A 431 -5.13 6.91 -13.18
C GLY A 431 -4.31 8.16 -12.88
N VAL A 432 -3.92 8.32 -11.62
CA VAL A 432 -3.04 9.41 -11.20
C VAL A 432 -1.59 9.07 -11.54
N SER A 433 -0.95 9.91 -12.33
CA SER A 433 0.50 9.95 -12.48
C SER A 433 1.04 11.18 -11.73
N GLY A 434 2.29 11.11 -11.27
CA GLY A 434 2.88 12.23 -10.54
C GLY A 434 4.21 11.89 -9.90
N VAL A 435 4.84 12.90 -9.34
CA VAL A 435 6.15 12.82 -8.68
C VAL A 435 5.98 13.03 -7.18
N ALA A 436 6.51 12.11 -6.39
CA ALA A 436 6.60 12.21 -4.95
C ALA A 436 8.08 12.38 -4.53
N GLU A 437 8.35 13.39 -3.71
CA GLU A 437 9.66 13.65 -3.16
C GLU A 437 9.80 13.05 -1.75
N PRO A 438 11.04 12.75 -1.32
CA PRO A 438 11.29 12.13 -0.01
C PRO A 438 10.83 12.96 1.20
N ASP A 439 10.60 14.24 1.03
CA ASP A 439 10.06 15.12 2.07
C ASP A 439 8.52 15.17 2.12
N GLY A 440 7.87 14.35 1.28
CA GLY A 440 6.41 14.25 1.18
C GLY A 440 5.78 15.19 0.16
N ARG A 441 6.54 16.15 -0.43
CA ARG A 441 6.02 17.02 -1.48
C ARG A 441 5.64 16.25 -2.73
N VAL A 442 4.59 16.71 -3.39
CA VAL A 442 4.06 16.14 -4.62
C VAL A 442 4.01 17.21 -5.70
N HIS A 443 4.42 16.86 -6.90
CA HIS A 443 4.32 17.77 -8.04
C HIS A 443 4.10 17.01 -9.37
N HIS A 444 3.79 17.77 -10.42
CA HIS A 444 3.51 17.22 -11.76
C HIS A 444 2.37 16.19 -11.81
N MET A 445 1.38 16.29 -10.91
CA MET A 445 0.22 15.39 -10.94
C MET A 445 -0.59 15.57 -12.22
N THR A 446 -1.04 14.44 -12.77
CA THR A 446 -1.97 14.40 -13.92
C THR A 446 -3.40 14.28 -13.44
N GLU A 447 -4.34 14.64 -14.31
CA GLU A 447 -5.75 14.32 -14.11
C GLU A 447 -6.04 12.90 -14.63
N PRO A 448 -6.78 12.07 -13.85
CA PRO A 448 -7.21 10.76 -14.35
C PRO A 448 -7.99 10.86 -15.66
N TRP A 449 -7.83 9.86 -16.51
CA TRP A 449 -8.51 9.69 -17.80
C TRP A 449 -8.18 10.75 -18.86
N ARG A 450 -7.16 11.58 -18.64
CA ARG A 450 -6.67 12.55 -19.62
C ARG A 450 -5.29 12.18 -20.13
N PRO A 451 -5.07 12.12 -21.45
CA PRO A 451 -3.73 11.91 -22.00
C PRO A 451 -2.82 13.10 -21.68
N GLU A 452 -1.74 12.84 -20.96
CA GLU A 452 -0.78 13.84 -20.56
C GLU A 452 0.66 13.34 -20.69
N ALA A 453 1.59 14.25 -20.94
CA ALA A 453 3.03 14.00 -20.83
C ALA A 453 3.68 15.10 -20.02
N ARG A 454 4.44 14.73 -19.03
CA ARG A 454 5.11 15.62 -18.09
C ARG A 454 6.61 15.35 -18.09
N LEU A 455 7.39 16.36 -17.79
CA LEU A 455 8.85 16.26 -17.62
C LEU A 455 9.22 16.69 -16.20
N ALA A 456 9.92 15.83 -15.48
CA ALA A 456 10.40 16.10 -14.12
C ALA A 456 11.92 15.98 -14.04
N ARG A 457 12.55 16.85 -13.25
CA ARG A 457 13.97 16.72 -12.88
C ARG A 457 14.06 15.91 -11.60
N VAL A 458 14.63 14.72 -11.70
CA VAL A 458 14.75 13.76 -10.60
C VAL A 458 16.15 13.82 -10.04
N ALA A 459 16.27 14.05 -8.74
CA ALA A 459 17.54 13.96 -8.05
C ALA A 459 17.97 12.48 -7.90
N LEU A 460 19.12 12.15 -8.42
CA LEU A 460 19.70 10.82 -8.24
C LEU A 460 20.28 10.71 -6.83
N ARG A 461 19.86 9.74 -6.06
CA ARG A 461 20.27 9.56 -4.67
C ARG A 461 20.95 8.22 -4.47
N SER A 462 21.92 8.16 -3.59
CA SER A 462 22.63 6.94 -3.17
C SER A 462 22.53 6.78 -1.64
N GLY A 463 22.99 5.64 -1.14
CA GLY A 463 22.88 5.32 0.28
C GLY A 463 21.50 4.78 0.66
N THR A 464 21.25 4.59 1.94
CA THR A 464 20.03 3.99 2.48
C THR A 464 19.59 4.71 3.73
N THR A 465 18.27 4.85 3.92
CA THR A 465 17.69 5.31 5.19
C THR A 465 17.86 4.24 6.27
N PRO A 466 17.72 4.58 7.57
CA PRO A 466 17.67 3.59 8.64
C PRO A 466 16.63 2.49 8.38
N ALA A 467 15.41 2.84 7.94
CA ALA A 467 14.36 1.89 7.61
C ALA A 467 14.79 0.90 6.51
N THR A 468 15.37 1.40 5.43
CA THR A 468 15.86 0.55 4.33
C THR A 468 17.02 -0.37 4.75
N ARG A 469 17.91 0.09 5.65
CA ARG A 469 19.04 -0.72 6.15
C ARG A 469 18.57 -1.93 6.95
N VAL A 470 17.59 -1.71 7.83
CA VAL A 470 17.09 -2.69 8.77
C VAL A 470 15.73 -3.24 8.31
N HIS A 471 15.58 -3.37 6.99
CA HIS A 471 14.41 -4.04 6.44
C HIS A 471 14.28 -5.42 7.09
N GLY A 472 13.24 -5.61 7.90
CA GLY A 472 13.08 -6.82 8.69
C GLY A 472 12.53 -6.58 10.09
N TYR A 473 12.27 -5.34 10.52
CA TYR A 473 11.50 -5.06 11.74
C TYR A 473 10.16 -5.82 11.77
N ALA A 474 9.60 -6.13 10.60
CA ALA A 474 8.43 -6.96 10.48
C ALA A 474 8.58 -8.26 11.28
N ALA A 475 9.69 -8.98 11.15
CA ALA A 475 9.92 -10.22 11.91
C ALA A 475 9.88 -9.99 13.42
N ALA A 476 10.47 -8.91 13.93
CA ALA A 476 10.43 -8.57 15.35
C ALA A 476 9.00 -8.27 15.83
N PHE A 477 8.20 -7.56 15.05
CA PHE A 477 6.79 -7.31 15.37
C PHE A 477 5.94 -8.59 15.33
N TYR A 478 6.17 -9.49 14.36
CA TYR A 478 5.51 -10.80 14.35
C TYR A 478 5.80 -11.60 15.63
N LEU A 479 7.07 -11.69 15.98
CA LEU A 479 7.47 -12.43 17.18
C LEU A 479 6.91 -11.79 18.46
N ALA A 480 7.01 -10.47 18.59
CA ALA A 480 6.45 -9.75 19.73
C ALA A 480 4.92 -9.87 19.79
N GLY A 481 4.24 -9.68 18.65
CA GLY A 481 2.79 -9.84 18.56
C GLY A 481 2.33 -11.26 18.87
N ALA A 482 3.04 -12.28 18.35
CA ALA A 482 2.78 -13.68 18.65
C ALA A 482 3.00 -14.01 20.14
N ALA A 483 4.08 -13.48 20.76
CA ALA A 483 4.34 -13.64 22.18
C ALA A 483 3.24 -12.99 23.04
N LEU A 484 2.84 -11.77 22.72
CA LEU A 484 1.75 -11.07 23.42
C LEU A 484 0.41 -11.81 23.26
N GLY A 485 0.11 -12.27 22.05
CA GLY A 485 -1.08 -13.07 21.76
C GLY A 485 -1.08 -14.39 22.52
N GLY A 486 0.04 -15.11 22.52
CA GLY A 486 0.22 -16.37 23.25
C GLY A 486 0.07 -16.20 24.77
N LEU A 487 0.68 -15.16 25.33
CA LEU A 487 0.53 -14.83 26.75
C LEU A 487 -0.93 -14.51 27.12
N ALA A 488 -1.60 -13.71 26.30
CA ALA A 488 -3.00 -13.35 26.51
C ALA A 488 -3.92 -14.60 26.46
N LEU A 489 -3.71 -15.48 25.49
CA LEU A 489 -4.47 -16.74 25.36
C LEU A 489 -4.19 -17.69 26.54
N ALA A 490 -2.92 -17.87 26.95
CA ALA A 490 -2.56 -18.71 28.09
C ALA A 490 -3.20 -18.23 29.40
N GLN A 491 -3.23 -16.91 29.61
CA GLN A 491 -3.92 -16.32 30.77
C GLN A 491 -5.43 -16.49 30.71
N GLY A 492 -6.02 -16.37 29.51
CA GLY A 492 -7.46 -16.61 29.28
C GLY A 492 -7.87 -18.06 29.59
N LEU A 493 -7.04 -19.03 29.20
CA LEU A 493 -7.27 -20.46 29.45
C LEU A 493 -7.11 -20.83 30.94
N ASN A 494 -6.21 -20.16 31.67
CA ASN A 494 -5.95 -20.40 33.08
C ASN A 494 -6.91 -19.70 34.03
N ARG A 495 -7.86 -18.91 33.57
CA ARG A 495 -8.90 -18.31 34.39
C ARG A 495 -9.88 -19.42 34.81
N PRO A 496 -10.09 -19.66 36.12
CA PRO A 496 -11.10 -20.62 36.56
C PRO A 496 -12.44 -20.18 36.00
N GLY A 497 -13.06 -21.06 35.26
CA GLY A 497 -14.36 -20.84 34.65
C GLY A 497 -15.34 -20.32 35.71
N GLY A 498 -15.89 -19.13 35.45
CA GLY A 498 -16.93 -18.53 36.29
C GLY A 498 -18.24 -19.32 36.21
N ASN A 499 -18.18 -20.62 36.53
CA ASN A 499 -19.34 -21.47 36.68
C ASN A 499 -19.59 -21.71 38.17
N GLY A 500 -20.66 -21.13 38.67
CA GLY A 500 -21.35 -21.67 39.84
C GLY A 500 -21.03 -21.04 41.17
N LYS A 501 -21.63 -19.89 41.48
CA LYS A 501 -22.29 -19.67 42.77
C LYS A 501 -23.58 -18.87 42.55
N ARG A 502 -24.58 -19.49 41.96
CA ARG A 502 -25.93 -19.29 42.42
C ARG A 502 -25.98 -19.98 43.81
N ARG A 503 -25.64 -19.27 44.85
CA ARG A 503 -25.99 -19.66 46.18
C ARG A 503 -27.52 -19.55 46.29
N GLU A 504 -28.16 -20.70 46.34
CA GLU A 504 -29.44 -20.89 46.96
C GLU A 504 -29.54 -20.07 48.27
N LYS A 505 -30.36 -19.05 48.28
CA LYS A 505 -31.02 -18.58 49.46
C LYS A 505 -32.39 -19.28 49.49
N GLY A 506 -32.34 -20.52 49.95
CA GLY A 506 -33.52 -21.23 50.37
C GLY A 506 -33.54 -21.22 51.90
N GLY A 507 -34.65 -20.82 52.46
CA GLY A 507 -35.20 -21.36 53.66
C GLY A 507 -34.74 -20.80 55.02
N ARG A 508 -35.41 -19.85 55.55
CA ARG A 508 -36.27 -19.98 56.74
C ARG A 508 -36.96 -18.67 57.03
#